data_68cecfd81a2a3bc616899dbe9912c890
#
_entry.id   68cecfd81a2a3bc616899dbe9912c890
#
_cell.length_a   1.000
_cell.length_b   1.000
_cell.length_c   1.000
_cell.angle_alpha   90.00
_cell.angle_beta   90.00
_cell.angle_gamma   90.00
#
_symmetry.space_group_name_H-M   'P 1'
#
loop_
_entity.id
_entity.type
_entity.pdbx_description
1 polymer ?
#
loop_
_entity_poly.entity_id
_entity_poly.type
_entity_poly.pdbx_seq_one_letter_code
_entity_poly.pdbx_strand_id
1 'polypeptide(L)'
;MKNKQLLCVLFPLLVACTGQRHQQQVSSESIIEEAVRKGEVLKGEIVPIDTALFRYAYRMRVQGDKAVILDLHNADYYYHVFTYPDFQYQSSFGKRGEGPGESIYAANIRFAGQWVLDDGKGRMYQYSGIAGGKTPKQEKDILLDKRLFRSLDFDLKDASTVVIPDYSGENRFSWASLSSGELLRKSEQIPVSDPELLRESAPAVAQGWNSFVSFSPDKKILVSVTQFGDRLDIYSMASQKHIGELGGDGEPQFKVSPEGYGLPAGRICYYDVQVTDQYIYTIYDGRKFKDIMKLADAYQQGGKILRISTHEGDVVKTYVLDRPIAGIYVDEAAGMLFGLDVNADEQIVKFPLELE
;
A
#
# COMPACT_ATOMS: atom_id res chain seq x y z
N MET A 1 39.59 -2.33 71.87
CA MET A 1 38.15 -2.55 71.66
C MET A 1 37.61 -1.38 70.86
N LYS A 2 37.39 -1.51 69.56
CA LYS A 2 36.76 -0.49 68.68
C LYS A 2 35.72 -1.21 67.83
N ASN A 3 34.46 -0.97 68.16
CA ASN A 3 33.31 -1.44 67.36
C ASN A 3 33.28 -0.73 66.02
N LYS A 4 33.27 -1.50 64.91
CA LYS A 4 32.92 -1.01 63.60
C LYS A 4 31.47 -1.41 63.32
N GLN A 5 30.57 -0.42 63.31
CA GLN A 5 29.20 -0.57 62.80
C GLN A 5 29.23 -0.69 61.29
N LEU A 6 28.69 -1.73 60.75
CA LEU A 6 28.50 -1.97 59.34
C LEU A 6 27.14 -1.39 58.92
N LEU A 7 27.18 -0.29 58.16
CA LEU A 7 25.97 0.35 57.64
C LEU A 7 25.57 -0.35 56.35
N CYS A 8 24.52 -1.22 56.43
CA CYS A 8 23.88 -1.77 55.23
C CYS A 8 23.00 -0.75 54.55
N VAL A 9 23.44 -0.22 53.41
CA VAL A 9 22.63 0.61 52.53
C VAL A 9 21.78 -0.34 51.64
N LEU A 10 20.50 -0.43 51.95
CA LEU A 10 19.50 -1.10 51.04
C LEU A 10 19.24 -0.16 49.87
N PHE A 11 19.72 -0.52 48.70
CA PHE A 11 19.25 0.06 47.42
C PHE A 11 17.94 -0.61 47.02
N PRO A 12 16.86 0.13 46.84
CA PRO A 12 15.65 -0.45 46.22
C PRO A 12 15.90 -0.63 44.72
N LEU A 13 15.97 -1.85 44.29
CA LEU A 13 15.88 -2.22 42.87
C LEU A 13 14.48 -1.87 42.36
N LEU A 14 14.38 -0.71 41.72
CA LEU A 14 13.24 -0.40 40.85
C LEU A 14 13.31 -1.32 39.63
N VAL A 15 12.61 -2.43 39.69
CA VAL A 15 12.30 -3.23 38.50
C VAL A 15 11.31 -2.42 37.69
N ALA A 16 11.81 -1.67 36.72
CA ALA A 16 10.98 -1.13 35.65
C ALA A 16 10.49 -2.32 34.80
N CYS A 17 9.28 -2.80 35.08
CA CYS A 17 8.55 -3.66 34.15
C CYS A 17 8.25 -2.84 32.90
N THR A 18 9.15 -2.84 31.93
CA THR A 18 8.81 -2.54 30.56
C THR A 18 7.94 -3.69 30.07
N GLY A 19 6.63 -3.54 30.25
CA GLY A 19 5.65 -4.44 29.67
C GLY A 19 5.73 -4.31 28.15
N GLN A 20 6.54 -5.14 27.53
CA GLN A 20 6.35 -5.46 26.11
C GLN A 20 4.94 -6.05 26.01
N ARG A 21 4.00 -5.27 25.51
CA ARG A 21 2.73 -5.80 25.05
C ARG A 21 3.04 -6.67 23.82
N HIS A 22 3.26 -7.97 24.04
CA HIS A 22 3.08 -8.97 23.00
C HIS A 22 1.60 -8.88 22.59
N GLN A 23 1.30 -8.07 21.59
CA GLN A 23 0.03 -8.20 20.90
C GLN A 23 0.05 -9.57 20.23
N GLN A 24 -0.68 -10.53 20.81
CA GLN A 24 -0.94 -11.81 20.14
C GLN A 24 -1.45 -11.49 18.74
N GLN A 25 -0.79 -12.04 17.73
CA GLN A 25 -1.17 -11.87 16.33
C GLN A 25 -2.57 -12.49 16.16
N VAL A 26 -3.59 -11.62 16.13
CA VAL A 26 -4.99 -12.01 15.99
C VAL A 26 -5.19 -12.56 14.59
N SER A 27 -5.81 -13.73 14.43
CA SER A 27 -6.04 -14.29 13.10
C SER A 27 -7.09 -13.47 12.34
N SER A 28 -7.01 -13.48 11.00
CA SER A 28 -8.05 -12.83 10.17
C SER A 28 -9.43 -13.40 10.42
N GLU A 29 -9.52 -14.70 10.68
CA GLU A 29 -10.79 -15.36 11.03
C GLU A 29 -11.40 -14.77 12.30
N SER A 30 -10.61 -14.57 13.36
CA SER A 30 -11.13 -13.99 14.62
C SER A 30 -11.47 -12.50 14.48
N ILE A 31 -10.77 -11.74 13.64
CA ILE A 31 -11.14 -10.36 13.30
C ILE A 31 -12.51 -10.34 12.60
N ILE A 32 -12.71 -11.23 11.62
CA ILE A 32 -13.96 -11.34 10.87
C ILE A 32 -15.11 -11.75 11.81
N GLU A 33 -14.91 -12.79 12.65
CA GLU A 33 -15.92 -13.24 13.60
C GLU A 33 -16.33 -12.14 14.58
N GLU A 34 -15.39 -11.36 15.09
CA GLU A 34 -15.68 -10.25 15.99
C GLU A 34 -16.45 -9.13 15.29
N ALA A 35 -16.05 -8.72 14.09
CA ALA A 35 -16.73 -7.68 13.32
C ALA A 35 -18.15 -8.13 12.92
N VAL A 36 -18.33 -9.39 12.51
CA VAL A 36 -19.66 -9.97 12.23
C VAL A 36 -20.55 -9.93 13.47
N ARG A 37 -20.01 -10.32 14.65
CA ARG A 37 -20.74 -10.28 15.92
C ARG A 37 -21.16 -8.86 16.31
N LYS A 38 -20.37 -7.83 15.96
CA LYS A 38 -20.67 -6.42 16.20
C LYS A 38 -21.60 -5.80 15.15
N GLY A 39 -21.93 -6.53 14.07
CA GLY A 39 -22.71 -6.00 12.95
C GLY A 39 -21.91 -5.10 12.02
N GLU A 40 -20.60 -5.15 12.08
CA GLU A 40 -19.65 -4.33 11.28
C GLU A 40 -19.37 -4.97 9.90
N VAL A 41 -20.44 -5.38 9.21
CA VAL A 41 -20.38 -5.96 7.87
C VAL A 41 -20.95 -4.98 6.86
N LEU A 42 -20.13 -4.56 5.90
CA LEU A 42 -20.55 -3.72 4.79
C LEU A 42 -20.94 -4.59 3.60
N LYS A 43 -22.10 -4.29 3.02
CA LYS A 43 -22.58 -4.90 1.78
C LYS A 43 -22.31 -3.96 0.63
N GLY A 44 -21.61 -4.47 -0.37
CA GLY A 44 -21.26 -3.72 -1.55
C GLY A 44 -22.38 -3.73 -2.59
N GLU A 45 -22.61 -2.58 -3.21
CA GLU A 45 -23.43 -2.45 -4.40
C GLU A 45 -22.54 -2.34 -5.63
N ILE A 46 -22.84 -3.11 -6.66
CA ILE A 46 -22.12 -3.05 -7.94
C ILE A 46 -22.40 -1.69 -8.59
N VAL A 47 -21.34 -1.04 -9.07
CA VAL A 47 -21.43 0.12 -9.92
C VAL A 47 -21.30 -0.35 -11.37
N PRO A 48 -22.41 -0.41 -12.14
CA PRO A 48 -22.37 -0.89 -13.50
C PRO A 48 -21.60 0.09 -14.39
N ILE A 49 -20.84 -0.45 -15.34
CA ILE A 49 -20.20 0.31 -16.40
C ILE A 49 -20.62 -0.27 -17.75
N ASP A 50 -20.87 0.60 -18.74
CA ASP A 50 -21.41 0.20 -20.05
C ASP A 50 -20.42 -0.61 -20.92
N THR A 51 -19.24 -0.87 -20.42
CA THR A 51 -18.17 -1.50 -21.20
C THR A 51 -17.55 -2.63 -20.39
N ALA A 52 -17.44 -3.81 -21.00
CA ALA A 52 -16.65 -4.94 -20.49
C ALA A 52 -15.14 -4.62 -20.61
N LEU A 53 -14.72 -3.54 -19.95
CA LEU A 53 -13.39 -2.95 -20.12
C LEU A 53 -12.32 -3.64 -19.28
N PHE A 54 -12.67 -3.99 -18.04
CA PHE A 54 -11.69 -4.48 -17.09
C PHE A 54 -11.42 -5.98 -17.18
N ARG A 55 -10.13 -6.32 -17.08
CA ARG A 55 -9.68 -7.69 -16.83
C ARG A 55 -9.11 -7.85 -15.43
N TYR A 56 -8.49 -6.80 -14.90
CA TYR A 56 -7.91 -6.79 -13.57
C TYR A 56 -7.78 -5.35 -13.06
N ALA A 57 -8.92 -4.75 -12.67
CA ALA A 57 -8.94 -3.41 -12.09
C ALA A 57 -8.26 -3.41 -10.71
N TYR A 58 -7.09 -2.78 -10.60
CA TYR A 58 -6.20 -2.95 -9.47
C TYR A 58 -6.11 -1.75 -8.55
N ARG A 59 -6.15 -0.53 -9.11
CA ARG A 59 -6.08 0.73 -8.35
C ARG A 59 -7.05 1.73 -8.91
N MET A 60 -7.68 2.47 -8.00
CA MET A 60 -8.52 3.62 -8.34
C MET A 60 -7.96 4.87 -7.69
N ARG A 61 -7.93 5.97 -8.44
CA ARG A 61 -7.61 7.29 -7.89
C ARG A 61 -8.62 8.29 -8.46
N VAL A 62 -9.08 9.21 -7.61
CA VAL A 62 -10.09 10.21 -7.97
C VAL A 62 -9.54 11.61 -7.69
N GLN A 63 -9.84 12.54 -8.57
CA GLN A 63 -9.60 13.96 -8.36
C GLN A 63 -10.71 14.76 -9.04
N GLY A 64 -11.43 15.57 -8.26
CA GLY A 64 -12.59 16.32 -8.75
C GLY A 64 -13.67 15.38 -9.30
N ASP A 65 -14.09 15.60 -10.53
CA ASP A 65 -15.10 14.81 -11.23
C ASP A 65 -14.51 13.67 -12.10
N LYS A 66 -13.27 13.28 -11.89
CA LYS A 66 -12.60 12.21 -12.65
C LYS A 66 -12.07 11.10 -11.75
N ALA A 67 -12.35 9.86 -12.16
CA ALA A 67 -11.73 8.65 -11.66
C ALA A 67 -10.79 8.06 -12.73
N VAL A 68 -9.62 7.61 -12.30
CA VAL A 68 -8.72 6.80 -13.13
C VAL A 68 -8.55 5.43 -12.50
N ILE A 69 -8.76 4.40 -13.29
CA ILE A 69 -8.62 3.01 -12.87
C ILE A 69 -7.45 2.39 -13.63
N LEU A 70 -6.51 1.82 -12.90
CA LEU A 70 -5.41 1.01 -13.42
C LEU A 70 -5.90 -0.42 -13.60
N ASP A 71 -5.81 -0.94 -14.84
CA ASP A 71 -6.05 -2.34 -15.18
C ASP A 71 -4.73 -3.03 -15.56
N LEU A 72 -4.30 -3.99 -14.76
CA LEU A 72 -3.03 -4.67 -14.99
C LEU A 72 -3.05 -5.69 -16.14
N HIS A 73 -4.22 -6.15 -16.57
CA HIS A 73 -4.34 -7.20 -17.57
C HIS A 73 -5.07 -6.78 -18.85
N ASN A 74 -5.50 -5.53 -18.97
CA ASN A 74 -6.05 -5.04 -20.24
C ASN A 74 -5.02 -5.19 -21.37
N ALA A 75 -5.48 -5.55 -22.57
CA ALA A 75 -4.58 -5.88 -23.68
C ALA A 75 -3.87 -4.64 -24.27
N ASP A 76 -4.54 -3.49 -24.26
CA ASP A 76 -4.11 -2.30 -25.01
C ASP A 76 -3.60 -1.17 -24.12
N TYR A 77 -4.28 -0.92 -23.00
CA TYR A 77 -4.01 0.22 -22.12
C TYR A 77 -4.00 -0.19 -20.66
N TYR A 78 -3.21 0.52 -19.87
CA TYR A 78 -3.16 0.35 -18.42
C TYR A 78 -4.18 1.19 -17.68
N TYR A 79 -4.53 2.38 -18.17
CA TYR A 79 -5.33 3.36 -17.43
C TYR A 79 -6.60 3.72 -18.18
N HIS A 80 -7.72 3.73 -17.46
CA HIS A 80 -9.04 4.06 -17.97
C HIS A 80 -9.62 5.22 -17.16
N VAL A 81 -10.07 6.26 -17.85
CA VAL A 81 -10.63 7.49 -17.27
C VAL A 81 -12.14 7.43 -17.32
N PHE A 82 -12.76 7.75 -16.21
CA PHE A 82 -14.21 7.82 -16.04
C PHE A 82 -14.60 9.16 -15.42
N THR A 83 -15.88 9.55 -15.57
CA THR A 83 -16.49 10.54 -14.69
C THR A 83 -16.58 10.00 -13.28
N TYR A 84 -16.69 10.88 -12.27
CA TYR A 84 -16.94 10.53 -10.89
C TYR A 84 -18.07 11.43 -10.35
N PRO A 85 -19.08 10.90 -9.64
CA PRO A 85 -19.20 9.52 -9.16
C PRO A 85 -19.91 8.54 -10.10
N ASP A 86 -20.31 8.92 -11.31
CA ASP A 86 -21.22 8.15 -12.19
C ASP A 86 -20.51 7.08 -13.03
N PHE A 87 -19.18 7.06 -13.03
CA PHE A 87 -18.34 6.10 -13.76
C PHE A 87 -18.66 5.95 -15.24
N GLN A 88 -18.96 7.06 -15.94
CA GLN A 88 -19.10 7.06 -17.38
C GLN A 88 -17.72 7.07 -18.04
N TYR A 89 -17.44 6.09 -18.90
CA TYR A 89 -16.15 5.98 -19.58
C TYR A 89 -15.86 7.20 -20.46
N GLN A 90 -14.62 7.68 -20.41
CA GLN A 90 -14.16 8.84 -21.15
C GLN A 90 -13.06 8.51 -22.15
N SER A 91 -12.01 7.84 -21.70
CA SER A 91 -10.83 7.54 -22.51
C SER A 91 -9.92 6.53 -21.83
N SER A 92 -8.94 6.02 -22.58
CA SER A 92 -7.85 5.21 -22.07
C SER A 92 -6.49 5.77 -22.45
N PHE A 93 -5.47 5.52 -21.63
CA PHE A 93 -4.09 5.93 -21.87
C PHE A 93 -3.08 4.99 -21.24
N GLY A 94 -1.76 5.26 -21.41
CA GLY A 94 -0.72 4.34 -20.96
C GLY A 94 -0.75 3.06 -21.79
N LYS A 95 -0.51 3.20 -23.10
CA LYS A 95 -0.51 2.08 -24.05
C LYS A 95 0.51 1.01 -23.64
N ARG A 96 0.12 -0.26 -23.73
CA ARG A 96 1.00 -1.41 -23.47
C ARG A 96 1.95 -1.64 -24.62
N GLY A 97 3.21 -1.91 -24.31
CA GLY A 97 4.20 -2.28 -25.30
C GLY A 97 5.62 -1.83 -24.96
N GLU A 98 6.54 -2.13 -25.87
CA GLU A 98 7.96 -1.82 -25.74
C GLU A 98 8.37 -0.55 -26.48
N GLY A 99 7.48 0.01 -27.32
CA GLY A 99 7.73 1.19 -28.12
C GLY A 99 7.92 2.48 -27.31
N PRO A 100 8.35 3.57 -27.96
CA PRO A 100 8.42 4.88 -27.33
C PRO A 100 7.07 5.33 -26.77
N GLY A 101 7.02 5.77 -25.51
CA GLY A 101 5.77 6.20 -24.84
C GLY A 101 4.81 5.06 -24.47
N GLU A 102 5.14 3.81 -24.75
CA GLU A 102 4.40 2.65 -24.30
C GLU A 102 5.00 2.14 -22.97
N SER A 103 4.19 1.45 -22.17
CA SER A 103 4.57 0.90 -20.86
C SER A 103 4.62 -0.63 -20.91
N ILE A 104 5.66 -1.21 -20.29
CA ILE A 104 5.79 -2.67 -20.13
C ILE A 104 5.06 -3.12 -18.88
N TYR A 105 5.20 -2.34 -17.77
CA TYR A 105 4.63 -2.71 -16.47
C TYR A 105 4.26 -1.46 -15.68
N ALA A 106 2.98 -1.15 -15.64
CA ALA A 106 2.49 0.00 -14.89
C ALA A 106 2.31 -0.32 -13.41
N ALA A 107 2.76 0.57 -12.53
CA ALA A 107 2.61 0.43 -11.09
C ALA A 107 1.33 1.09 -10.57
N ASN A 108 1.29 2.40 -10.50
CA ASN A 108 0.16 3.16 -9.96
C ASN A 108 0.04 4.49 -10.72
N ILE A 109 -0.96 5.27 -10.38
CA ILE A 109 -1.11 6.66 -10.83
C ILE A 109 -1.24 7.58 -9.63
N ARG A 110 -0.67 8.78 -9.71
CA ARG A 110 -0.92 9.89 -8.78
C ARG A 110 -1.47 11.08 -9.54
N PHE A 111 -2.65 11.53 -9.15
CA PHE A 111 -3.34 12.64 -9.84
C PHE A 111 -2.64 13.98 -9.67
N ALA A 112 -2.01 14.24 -8.53
CA ALA A 112 -1.20 15.44 -8.35
C ALA A 112 -0.11 15.48 -9.43
N GLY A 113 -0.34 16.29 -10.50
CA GLY A 113 0.54 16.34 -11.66
C GLY A 113 0.39 15.18 -12.66
N GLN A 114 -0.53 14.23 -12.45
CA GLN A 114 -0.88 13.14 -13.39
C GLN A 114 0.32 12.27 -13.77
N TRP A 115 1.03 11.77 -12.75
CA TRP A 115 2.20 10.93 -12.92
C TRP A 115 1.85 9.44 -12.85
N VAL A 116 2.53 8.66 -13.68
CA VAL A 116 2.52 7.19 -13.66
C VAL A 116 3.95 6.66 -13.65
N LEU A 117 4.13 5.48 -13.07
CA LEU A 117 5.40 4.76 -13.03
C LEU A 117 5.33 3.53 -13.94
N ASP A 118 6.26 3.42 -14.88
CA ASP A 118 6.56 2.19 -15.60
C ASP A 118 7.75 1.49 -14.94
N ASP A 119 7.47 0.51 -14.11
CA ASP A 119 8.50 -0.29 -13.44
C ASP A 119 9.33 -1.10 -14.43
N GLY A 120 8.73 -1.61 -15.49
CA GLY A 120 9.41 -2.42 -16.49
C GLY A 120 10.54 -1.68 -17.24
N LYS A 121 10.34 -0.39 -17.49
CA LYS A 121 11.34 0.48 -18.15
C LYS A 121 12.11 1.37 -17.18
N GLY A 122 11.71 1.40 -15.90
CA GLY A 122 12.28 2.33 -14.92
C GLY A 122 12.02 3.80 -15.30
N ARG A 123 10.78 4.13 -15.69
CA ARG A 123 10.42 5.47 -16.17
C ARG A 123 9.23 6.04 -15.45
N MET A 124 9.23 7.34 -15.30
CA MET A 124 8.07 8.13 -14.90
C MET A 124 7.53 8.90 -16.10
N TYR A 125 6.22 8.76 -16.34
CA TYR A 125 5.53 9.53 -17.37
C TYR A 125 4.58 10.55 -16.72
N GLN A 126 4.60 11.78 -17.22
CA GLN A 126 3.61 12.78 -16.86
C GLN A 126 2.60 12.93 -17.99
N TYR A 127 1.32 12.90 -17.64
CA TYR A 127 0.23 13.15 -18.57
C TYR A 127 -0.46 14.49 -18.28
N SER A 128 -1.11 15.04 -19.30
CA SER A 128 -2.02 16.19 -19.17
C SER A 128 -3.39 15.83 -19.72
N GLY A 129 -4.39 16.65 -19.44
CA GLY A 129 -5.73 16.54 -20.02
C GLY A 129 -6.72 15.71 -19.19
N ILE A 130 -6.28 14.81 -18.31
CA ILE A 130 -7.17 13.91 -17.55
C ILE A 130 -8.19 14.72 -16.73
N ALA A 131 -7.72 15.62 -15.89
CA ALA A 131 -8.58 16.44 -15.03
C ALA A 131 -9.55 17.35 -15.82
N GLY A 132 -9.19 17.73 -17.04
CA GLY A 132 -10.02 18.57 -17.91
C GLY A 132 -10.96 17.79 -18.85
N GLY A 133 -11.06 16.45 -18.70
CA GLY A 133 -11.89 15.61 -19.57
C GLY A 133 -11.44 15.56 -21.03
N LYS A 134 -10.17 15.91 -21.31
CA LYS A 134 -9.55 15.80 -22.62
C LYS A 134 -8.87 14.46 -22.77
N THR A 135 -8.60 14.06 -24.01
CA THR A 135 -7.76 12.88 -24.28
C THR A 135 -6.41 13.05 -23.59
N PRO A 136 -6.00 12.11 -22.72
CA PRO A 136 -4.73 12.18 -22.02
C PRO A 136 -3.55 12.23 -23.00
N LYS A 137 -2.61 13.16 -22.76
CA LYS A 137 -1.41 13.33 -23.58
C LYS A 137 -0.18 13.24 -22.72
N GLN A 138 0.80 12.42 -23.13
CA GLN A 138 2.09 12.33 -22.45
C GLN A 138 2.89 13.61 -22.70
N GLU A 139 3.30 14.27 -21.63
CA GLU A 139 4.05 15.54 -21.67
C GLU A 139 5.52 15.34 -21.29
N LYS A 140 5.79 14.38 -20.38
CA LYS A 140 7.16 14.08 -19.96
C LYS A 140 7.42 12.58 -19.95
N ASP A 141 8.66 12.25 -20.19
CA ASP A 141 9.25 10.91 -20.12
C ASP A 141 10.61 11.04 -19.42
N ILE A 142 10.67 10.52 -18.19
CA ILE A 142 11.83 10.66 -17.32
C ILE A 142 12.38 9.28 -17.01
N LEU A 143 13.62 9.03 -17.42
CA LEU A 143 14.36 7.83 -17.05
C LEU A 143 14.84 7.97 -15.61
N LEU A 144 14.45 7.02 -14.76
CA LEU A 144 14.89 6.96 -13.37
C LEU A 144 16.32 6.45 -13.25
N ASP A 145 17.02 6.88 -12.21
CA ASP A 145 18.35 6.39 -11.86
C ASP A 145 18.34 4.85 -11.75
N LYS A 146 19.31 4.20 -12.36
CA LYS A 146 19.44 2.73 -12.38
C LYS A 146 19.56 2.08 -10.99
N ARG A 147 19.84 2.87 -9.95
CA ARG A 147 19.86 2.44 -8.54
C ARG A 147 18.46 2.36 -7.93
N LEU A 148 17.44 2.89 -8.60
CA LEU A 148 16.04 2.73 -8.25
C LEU A 148 15.58 1.38 -8.78
N PHE A 149 15.43 0.44 -7.89
CA PHE A 149 15.13 -0.93 -8.25
C PHE A 149 13.64 -1.21 -8.03
N ARG A 150 13.03 -1.92 -8.95
CA ARG A 150 11.62 -2.33 -9.09
C ARG A 150 10.68 -1.93 -7.97
N SER A 151 9.60 -1.25 -8.31
CA SER A 151 8.55 -0.91 -7.36
C SER A 151 7.16 -1.09 -7.95
N LEU A 152 6.24 -1.60 -7.15
CA LEU A 152 4.83 -1.73 -7.50
C LEU A 152 4.02 -0.49 -7.14
N ASP A 153 4.61 0.48 -6.44
CA ASP A 153 3.92 1.68 -6.00
C ASP A 153 4.86 2.89 -5.89
N PHE A 154 4.29 4.06 -5.78
CA PHE A 154 4.97 5.32 -5.52
C PHE A 154 3.99 6.34 -4.98
N ASP A 155 4.46 7.41 -4.35
CA ASP A 155 3.66 8.61 -4.11
C ASP A 155 4.49 9.88 -4.23
N LEU A 156 3.82 11.00 -4.44
CA LEU A 156 4.43 12.31 -4.64
C LEU A 156 4.55 13.04 -3.31
N LYS A 157 5.77 13.40 -2.92
CA LYS A 157 5.98 14.30 -1.79
C LYS A 157 5.52 15.72 -2.13
N ASP A 158 5.90 16.17 -3.31
CA ASP A 158 5.59 17.48 -3.88
C ASP A 158 5.71 17.44 -5.41
N ALA A 159 5.64 18.59 -6.09
CA ALA A 159 5.72 18.67 -7.54
C ALA A 159 7.09 18.27 -8.12
N SER A 160 8.12 18.13 -7.29
CA SER A 160 9.50 17.85 -7.70
C SER A 160 10.06 16.50 -7.23
N THR A 161 9.40 15.86 -6.26
CA THR A 161 9.96 14.71 -5.54
C THR A 161 8.96 13.57 -5.44
N VAL A 162 9.39 12.39 -5.83
CA VAL A 162 8.68 11.12 -5.70
C VAL A 162 9.35 10.24 -4.64
N VAL A 163 8.53 9.51 -3.86
CA VAL A 163 8.96 8.40 -3.01
C VAL A 163 8.56 7.09 -3.66
N ILE A 164 9.45 6.13 -3.65
CA ILE A 164 9.29 4.81 -4.26
C ILE A 164 9.76 3.76 -3.24
N PRO A 165 8.99 2.71 -2.91
CA PRO A 165 9.49 1.59 -2.13
C PRO A 165 10.75 1.00 -2.77
N ASP A 166 11.79 0.77 -1.98
CA ASP A 166 13.12 0.36 -2.47
C ASP A 166 13.28 -1.17 -2.41
N TYR A 167 13.52 -1.77 -3.56
CA TYR A 167 13.74 -3.22 -3.67
C TYR A 167 15.22 -3.60 -3.80
N SER A 168 16.15 -2.67 -3.61
CA SER A 168 17.59 -2.98 -3.62
C SER A 168 18.06 -3.73 -2.37
N GLY A 169 17.29 -3.63 -1.27
CA GLY A 169 17.67 -4.19 0.02
C GLY A 169 18.50 -3.27 0.90
N GLU A 170 18.80 -2.06 0.44
CA GLU A 170 19.56 -1.10 1.24
C GLU A 170 18.66 -0.37 2.25
N ASN A 171 17.49 0.08 1.80
CA ASN A 171 16.53 0.88 2.60
C ASN A 171 15.09 0.50 2.26
N ARG A 172 14.13 1.10 3.00
CA ARG A 172 12.69 0.96 2.71
C ARG A 172 12.25 1.83 1.53
N PHE A 173 12.81 3.03 1.40
CA PHE A 173 12.35 4.02 0.43
C PHE A 173 13.51 4.66 -0.31
N SER A 174 13.32 4.84 -1.61
CA SER A 174 14.11 5.69 -2.49
C SER A 174 13.34 6.97 -2.82
N TRP A 175 14.04 8.11 -2.88
CA TRP A 175 13.50 9.42 -3.22
C TRP A 175 14.17 9.89 -4.49
N ALA A 176 13.38 10.29 -5.48
CA ALA A 176 13.90 10.69 -6.77
C ALA A 176 13.33 12.04 -7.23
N SER A 177 14.08 12.69 -8.08
CA SER A 177 13.70 13.94 -8.73
C SER A 177 12.71 13.70 -9.88
N LEU A 178 11.59 14.39 -9.90
CA LEU A 178 10.62 14.40 -11.02
C LEU A 178 11.06 15.32 -12.19
N SER A 179 12.21 15.97 -12.08
CA SER A 179 12.76 16.75 -13.20
C SER A 179 13.88 16.01 -13.96
N SER A 180 14.68 15.20 -13.24
CA SER A 180 15.85 14.53 -13.83
C SER A 180 15.81 13.00 -13.70
N GLY A 181 14.97 12.44 -12.84
CA GLY A 181 14.98 11.02 -12.51
C GLY A 181 16.09 10.60 -11.55
N GLU A 182 16.93 11.54 -11.11
CA GLU A 182 18.07 11.24 -10.23
C GLU A 182 17.61 10.76 -8.85
N LEU A 183 18.32 9.77 -8.31
CA LEU A 183 18.17 9.36 -6.92
C LEU A 183 18.69 10.46 -6.00
N LEU A 184 17.81 11.07 -5.22
CA LEU A 184 18.13 12.13 -4.26
C LEU A 184 18.67 11.57 -2.94
N ARG A 185 18.01 10.53 -2.43
CA ARG A 185 18.39 9.84 -1.19
C ARG A 185 17.66 8.51 -1.05
N LYS A 186 18.16 7.64 -0.19
CA LYS A 186 17.43 6.51 0.38
C LYS A 186 17.16 6.78 1.85
N SER A 187 16.10 6.19 2.39
CA SER A 187 15.73 6.40 3.79
C SER A 187 15.06 5.18 4.40
N GLU A 188 15.04 5.16 5.72
CA GLU A 188 14.52 4.09 6.58
C GLU A 188 15.22 2.76 6.33
N GLN A 189 15.74 2.17 7.37
CA GLN A 189 16.30 0.82 7.31
C GLN A 189 15.17 -0.20 7.22
N ILE A 190 15.41 -1.32 6.54
CA ILE A 190 14.50 -2.45 6.58
C ILE A 190 14.58 -3.05 7.98
N PRO A 191 13.47 -3.08 8.76
CA PRO A 191 13.50 -3.49 10.16
C PRO A 191 13.43 -5.02 10.27
N VAL A 192 14.48 -5.71 9.85
CA VAL A 192 14.62 -7.17 9.98
C VAL A 192 15.13 -7.56 11.36
N SER A 193 14.63 -8.65 11.89
CA SER A 193 15.10 -9.22 13.16
C SER A 193 16.49 -9.86 13.04
N ASP A 194 16.83 -10.38 11.86
CA ASP A 194 18.13 -10.96 11.56
C ASP A 194 18.92 -10.13 10.53
N PRO A 195 19.90 -9.31 10.97
CA PRO A 195 20.73 -8.50 10.08
C PRO A 195 21.61 -9.31 9.12
N GLU A 196 21.93 -10.57 9.43
CA GLU A 196 22.72 -11.45 8.54
C GLU A 196 21.94 -11.68 7.24
N LEU A 197 20.61 -11.83 7.35
CA LEU A 197 19.73 -12.04 6.21
C LEU A 197 19.85 -10.92 5.17
N LEU A 198 19.98 -9.66 5.63
CA LEU A 198 20.23 -8.53 4.74
C LEU A 198 21.57 -8.64 4.00
N ARG A 199 22.63 -9.16 4.64
CA ARG A 199 23.93 -9.32 4.03
C ARG A 199 23.94 -10.42 2.98
N GLU A 200 23.23 -11.51 3.23
CA GLU A 200 23.22 -12.69 2.36
C GLU A 200 22.22 -12.57 1.21
N SER A 201 21.10 -11.89 1.44
CA SER A 201 19.95 -11.94 0.52
C SER A 201 19.20 -10.61 0.43
N ALA A 202 19.91 -9.47 0.40
CA ALA A 202 19.30 -8.14 0.40
C ALA A 202 18.14 -7.94 -0.60
N PRO A 203 18.25 -8.34 -1.89
CA PRO A 203 17.12 -8.22 -2.81
C PRO A 203 15.90 -9.08 -2.42
N ALA A 204 16.12 -10.28 -1.87
CA ALA A 204 15.03 -11.14 -1.42
C ALA A 204 14.33 -10.56 -0.19
N VAL A 205 15.08 -9.98 0.74
CA VAL A 205 14.53 -9.26 1.90
C VAL A 205 13.68 -8.08 1.43
N ALA A 206 14.20 -7.25 0.53
CA ALA A 206 13.47 -6.11 -0.02
C ALA A 206 12.16 -6.52 -0.71
N GLN A 207 12.16 -7.61 -1.46
CA GLN A 207 10.95 -8.17 -2.08
C GLN A 207 9.96 -8.70 -1.04
N GLY A 208 10.43 -9.33 0.04
CA GLY A 208 9.60 -9.73 1.18
C GLY A 208 8.92 -8.52 1.83
N TRP A 209 9.61 -7.39 1.91
CA TRP A 209 9.12 -6.12 2.43
C TRP A 209 8.39 -5.25 1.39
N ASN A 210 7.91 -5.85 0.30
CA ASN A 210 7.09 -5.16 -0.70
C ASN A 210 5.97 -4.35 -0.04
N SER A 211 5.88 -3.07 -0.38
CA SER A 211 5.01 -2.13 0.31
C SER A 211 4.21 -1.24 -0.64
N PHE A 212 3.01 -0.87 -0.20
CA PHE A 212 2.24 0.21 -0.79
C PHE A 212 2.39 1.45 0.10
N VAL A 213 2.38 2.63 -0.52
CA VAL A 213 2.63 3.89 0.17
C VAL A 213 1.54 4.91 -0.12
N SER A 214 1.25 5.76 0.86
CA SER A 214 0.35 6.90 0.68
C SER A 214 0.77 8.04 1.59
N PHE A 215 0.89 9.25 1.03
CA PHE A 215 0.98 10.47 1.84
C PHE A 215 -0.39 10.93 2.31
N SER A 216 -0.43 11.59 3.46
CA SER A 216 -1.55 12.46 3.83
C SER A 216 -1.71 13.59 2.79
N PRO A 217 -2.92 14.14 2.60
CA PRO A 217 -3.15 15.24 1.66
C PRO A 217 -2.23 16.43 1.90
N ASP A 218 -1.97 16.78 3.16
CA ASP A 218 -1.06 17.86 3.59
C ASP A 218 0.43 17.49 3.53
N LYS A 219 0.75 16.25 3.14
CA LYS A 219 2.12 15.72 2.99
C LYS A 219 2.95 15.71 4.29
N LYS A 220 2.29 15.73 5.47
CA LYS A 220 2.99 15.69 6.76
C LYS A 220 3.37 14.29 7.20
N ILE A 221 2.60 13.27 6.80
CA ILE A 221 2.92 11.88 7.08
C ILE A 221 3.00 11.05 5.79
N LEU A 222 3.86 10.04 5.81
CA LEU A 222 3.93 8.96 4.85
C LEU A 222 3.52 7.69 5.57
N VAL A 223 2.55 6.97 5.02
CA VAL A 223 2.14 5.64 5.50
C VAL A 223 2.64 4.59 4.53
N SER A 224 3.18 3.50 5.06
CA SER A 224 3.61 2.32 4.31
C SER A 224 2.95 1.08 4.89
N VAL A 225 2.33 0.26 4.03
CA VAL A 225 1.78 -1.04 4.40
C VAL A 225 2.50 -2.15 3.67
N THR A 226 2.84 -3.22 4.38
CA THR A 226 3.63 -4.33 3.83
C THR A 226 2.72 -5.44 3.32
N GLN A 227 2.88 -5.83 2.04
CA GLN A 227 2.00 -6.81 1.41
C GLN A 227 2.11 -8.20 2.05
N PHE A 228 3.31 -8.65 2.40
CA PHE A 228 3.58 -10.00 2.91
C PHE A 228 3.90 -10.02 4.41
N GLY A 229 3.67 -8.91 5.11
CA GLY A 229 3.85 -8.76 6.55
C GLY A 229 2.71 -7.97 7.16
N ASP A 230 2.25 -8.33 8.36
CA ASP A 230 1.22 -7.59 9.07
C ASP A 230 1.82 -6.33 9.70
N ARG A 231 2.26 -5.40 8.83
CA ARG A 231 2.91 -4.18 9.27
C ARG A 231 2.44 -2.96 8.49
N LEU A 232 1.99 -1.97 9.24
CA LEU A 232 1.74 -0.61 8.79
C LEU A 232 2.69 0.31 9.56
N ASP A 233 3.44 1.12 8.85
CA ASP A 233 4.39 2.08 9.43
C ASP A 233 4.00 3.51 9.05
N ILE A 234 4.10 4.43 9.99
CA ILE A 234 3.78 5.85 9.85
C ILE A 234 5.05 6.67 10.09
N TYR A 235 5.39 7.54 9.14
CA TYR A 235 6.58 8.38 9.19
C TYR A 235 6.21 9.86 9.14
N SER A 236 6.75 10.64 10.08
CA SER A 236 6.63 12.10 10.05
C SER A 236 7.57 12.70 9.03
N MET A 237 7.07 13.54 8.15
CA MET A 237 7.90 14.23 7.16
C MET A 237 8.64 15.44 7.78
N ALA A 238 8.16 15.99 8.87
CA ALA A 238 8.83 17.07 9.59
C ALA A 238 10.08 16.60 10.34
N SER A 239 9.96 15.50 11.09
CA SER A 239 11.08 14.91 11.84
C SER A 239 11.88 13.89 11.03
N GLN A 240 11.34 13.41 9.91
CA GLN A 240 11.84 12.29 9.12
C GLN A 240 12.04 11.02 9.96
N LYS A 241 11.14 10.77 10.90
CA LYS A 241 11.19 9.63 11.82
C LYS A 241 9.93 8.81 11.75
N HIS A 242 10.08 7.53 12.03
CA HIS A 242 8.97 6.64 12.35
C HIS A 242 8.25 7.14 13.60
N ILE A 243 6.94 7.31 13.55
CA ILE A 243 6.13 7.89 14.64
C ILE A 243 4.99 6.99 15.10
N GLY A 244 4.64 5.95 14.33
CA GLY A 244 3.58 5.03 14.68
C GLY A 244 3.61 3.76 13.85
N GLU A 245 3.04 2.69 14.39
CA GLU A 245 2.94 1.40 13.72
C GLU A 245 1.68 0.65 14.12
N LEU A 246 1.23 -0.25 13.25
CA LEU A 246 0.21 -1.24 13.53
C LEU A 246 0.72 -2.61 13.07
N GLY A 247 0.41 -3.68 13.84
CA GLY A 247 0.81 -5.05 13.53
C GLY A 247 2.12 -5.51 14.20
N GLY A 248 2.90 -4.60 14.80
CA GLY A 248 4.06 -4.93 15.64
C GLY A 248 5.08 -5.89 14.99
N ASP A 249 5.15 -7.12 15.49
CA ASP A 249 6.10 -8.16 15.05
C ASP A 249 5.74 -8.82 13.69
N GLY A 250 4.91 -8.17 12.89
CA GLY A 250 4.41 -8.67 11.59
C GLY A 250 5.46 -8.71 10.49
N GLU A 251 6.70 -9.11 10.80
CA GLU A 251 7.78 -9.22 9.82
C GLU A 251 7.40 -10.18 8.68
N PRO A 252 7.65 -9.83 7.41
CA PRO A 252 7.38 -10.70 6.28
C PRO A 252 8.14 -12.02 6.38
N GLN A 253 7.44 -13.13 6.17
CA GLN A 253 8.05 -14.44 6.05
C GLN A 253 8.22 -14.80 4.58
N PHE A 254 9.42 -15.15 4.17
CA PHE A 254 9.75 -15.54 2.81
C PHE A 254 10.85 -16.59 2.77
N LYS A 255 11.02 -17.23 1.61
CA LYS A 255 12.12 -18.12 1.30
C LYS A 255 12.95 -17.49 0.18
N VAL A 256 14.24 -17.69 0.21
CA VAL A 256 15.11 -17.28 -0.89
C VAL A 256 15.12 -18.38 -1.96
N SER A 257 14.79 -18.01 -3.21
CA SER A 257 14.88 -18.93 -4.34
C SER A 257 16.34 -19.18 -4.72
N PRO A 258 16.64 -20.24 -5.49
CA PRO A 258 18.00 -20.48 -6.01
C PRO A 258 18.55 -19.30 -6.82
N GLU A 259 17.67 -18.51 -7.45
CA GLU A 259 18.01 -17.33 -8.25
C GLU A 259 18.13 -16.04 -7.39
N GLY A 260 17.95 -16.14 -6.07
CA GLY A 260 18.08 -15.03 -5.13
C GLY A 260 16.83 -14.15 -4.96
N TYR A 261 15.63 -14.63 -5.37
CA TYR A 261 14.37 -13.93 -5.18
C TYR A 261 13.68 -14.31 -3.88
N GLY A 262 12.95 -13.35 -3.30
CA GLY A 262 12.10 -13.57 -2.14
C GLY A 262 10.76 -14.20 -2.53
N LEU A 263 10.52 -15.44 -2.11
CA LEU A 263 9.25 -16.14 -2.30
C LEU A 263 8.40 -16.03 -1.04
N PRO A 264 7.20 -15.43 -1.07
CA PRO A 264 6.33 -15.32 0.11
C PRO A 264 6.04 -16.69 0.73
N ALA A 265 6.16 -16.80 2.05
CA ALA A 265 5.92 -18.02 2.79
C ALA A 265 4.96 -17.84 3.98
N GLY A 266 4.73 -16.60 4.41
CA GLY A 266 3.91 -16.25 5.55
C GLY A 266 2.45 -15.98 5.20
N ARG A 267 2.04 -14.73 5.37
CA ARG A 267 0.69 -14.23 5.09
C ARG A 267 0.69 -13.24 3.93
N ILE A 268 -0.44 -13.13 3.23
CA ILE A 268 -0.76 -11.94 2.46
C ILE A 268 -1.51 -11.03 3.41
N CYS A 269 -1.05 -9.81 3.59
CA CYS A 269 -1.61 -8.89 4.57
C CYS A 269 -2.31 -7.71 3.92
N TYR A 270 -1.57 -6.76 3.36
CA TYR A 270 -2.21 -5.55 2.83
C TYR A 270 -2.28 -5.55 1.30
N TYR A 271 -3.38 -5.04 0.79
CA TYR A 271 -3.61 -4.88 -0.66
C TYR A 271 -3.57 -3.43 -1.11
N ASP A 272 -4.01 -2.48 -0.29
CA ASP A 272 -3.98 -1.04 -0.61
C ASP A 272 -3.99 -0.20 0.66
N VAL A 273 -3.59 1.07 0.53
CA VAL A 273 -3.65 2.11 1.56
C VAL A 273 -4.05 3.45 0.95
N GLN A 274 -4.94 4.14 1.63
CA GLN A 274 -5.26 5.55 1.38
C GLN A 274 -5.21 6.32 2.68
N VAL A 275 -4.50 7.45 2.68
CA VAL A 275 -4.48 8.40 3.79
C VAL A 275 -5.34 9.61 3.41
N THR A 276 -6.27 9.96 4.27
CA THR A 276 -7.12 11.16 4.17
C THR A 276 -6.68 12.21 5.16
N ASP A 277 -7.43 13.29 5.31
CA ASP A 277 -7.15 14.31 6.32
C ASP A 277 -7.40 13.82 7.75
N GLN A 278 -8.25 12.80 7.93
CA GLN A 278 -8.66 12.30 9.25
C GLN A 278 -8.10 10.93 9.58
N TYR A 279 -8.06 10.01 8.60
CA TYR A 279 -7.82 8.60 8.87
C TYR A 279 -6.86 7.96 7.85
N ILE A 280 -6.38 6.78 8.23
CA ILE A 280 -5.68 5.83 7.37
C ILE A 280 -6.63 4.67 7.10
N TYR A 281 -6.91 4.40 5.82
CA TYR A 281 -7.75 3.29 5.36
C TYR A 281 -6.89 2.23 4.70
N THR A 282 -7.06 0.98 5.13
CA THR A 282 -6.30 -0.15 4.58
C THR A 282 -7.20 -1.34 4.29
N ILE A 283 -6.90 -2.04 3.20
CA ILE A 283 -7.49 -3.35 2.91
C ILE A 283 -6.54 -4.44 3.37
N TYR A 284 -7.02 -5.28 4.28
CA TYR A 284 -6.26 -6.34 4.91
C TYR A 284 -6.88 -7.71 4.62
N ASP A 285 -6.04 -8.71 4.36
CA ASP A 285 -6.42 -10.12 4.17
C ASP A 285 -6.07 -10.97 5.40
N GLY A 286 -4.77 -11.12 5.69
CA GLY A 286 -4.24 -11.88 6.81
C GLY A 286 -4.23 -13.39 6.61
N ARG A 287 -4.67 -13.92 5.46
CA ARG A 287 -4.64 -15.37 5.16
C ARG A 287 -3.21 -15.87 4.95
N LYS A 288 -2.93 -17.10 5.38
CA LYS A 288 -1.63 -17.73 5.16
C LYS A 288 -1.49 -18.16 3.70
N PHE A 289 -0.36 -17.84 3.10
CA PHE A 289 -0.07 -18.17 1.71
C PHE A 289 -0.24 -19.67 1.41
N LYS A 290 0.19 -20.55 2.32
CA LYS A 290 0.03 -22.00 2.18
C LYS A 290 -1.42 -22.47 2.13
N ASP A 291 -2.34 -21.75 2.80
CA ASP A 291 -3.76 -22.12 2.83
C ASP A 291 -4.46 -21.61 1.56
N ILE A 292 -4.05 -20.46 1.07
CA ILE A 292 -4.48 -19.92 -0.23
C ILE A 292 -4.09 -20.86 -1.37
N MET A 293 -2.87 -21.38 -1.38
CA MET A 293 -2.39 -22.29 -2.42
C MET A 293 -3.12 -23.65 -2.45
N LYS A 294 -3.71 -24.07 -1.33
CA LYS A 294 -4.57 -25.27 -1.29
C LYS A 294 -5.93 -25.04 -1.95
N LEU A 295 -6.35 -23.79 -2.03
CA LEU A 295 -7.63 -23.37 -2.61
C LEU A 295 -7.45 -22.81 -4.03
N ALA A 296 -6.44 -23.29 -4.78
CA ALA A 296 -6.01 -22.72 -6.07
C ALA A 296 -7.17 -22.43 -7.04
N ASP A 297 -8.16 -23.34 -7.11
CA ASP A 297 -9.34 -23.18 -7.99
C ASP A 297 -10.43 -22.26 -7.41
N ALA A 298 -10.35 -21.91 -6.11
CA ALA A 298 -11.32 -21.07 -5.41
C ALA A 298 -10.66 -19.82 -4.80
N TYR A 299 -9.39 -19.56 -5.10
CA TYR A 299 -8.68 -18.44 -4.59
C TYR A 299 -9.24 -17.12 -5.15
N GLN A 300 -9.72 -16.29 -4.24
CA GLN A 300 -10.12 -14.92 -4.55
C GLN A 300 -9.04 -13.95 -4.08
N GLN A 301 -8.57 -13.10 -4.99
CA GLN A 301 -7.60 -12.05 -4.69
C GLN A 301 -8.29 -10.87 -4.01
N GLY A 302 -7.58 -10.23 -3.09
CA GLY A 302 -8.09 -9.09 -2.33
C GLY A 302 -8.35 -9.43 -0.87
N GLY A 303 -8.46 -8.39 -0.04
CA GLY A 303 -8.78 -8.48 1.37
C GLY A 303 -10.25 -8.19 1.66
N LYS A 304 -10.77 -8.81 2.72
CA LYS A 304 -12.14 -8.58 3.20
C LYS A 304 -12.22 -7.70 4.44
N ILE A 305 -11.12 -7.25 4.97
CA ILE A 305 -11.08 -6.45 6.19
C ILE A 305 -10.66 -5.02 5.82
N LEU A 306 -11.57 -4.07 6.04
CA LEU A 306 -11.27 -2.65 6.00
C LEU A 306 -10.90 -2.22 7.42
N ARG A 307 -9.66 -1.80 7.63
CA ARG A 307 -9.23 -1.15 8.88
C ARG A 307 -9.14 0.34 8.68
N ILE A 308 -9.67 1.08 9.65
CA ILE A 308 -9.64 2.54 9.73
C ILE A 308 -8.84 2.89 10.98
N SER A 309 -7.78 3.66 10.82
CA SER A 309 -6.87 4.01 11.92
C SER A 309 -6.64 5.52 11.97
N THR A 310 -6.29 6.03 13.15
CA THR A 310 -5.78 7.40 13.31
C THR A 310 -4.42 7.58 12.64
N HIS A 311 -3.96 8.81 12.53
CA HIS A 311 -2.62 9.11 12.02
C HIS A 311 -1.48 8.71 12.99
N GLU A 312 -1.82 8.28 14.21
CA GLU A 312 -0.91 7.69 15.19
C GLU A 312 -0.86 6.15 15.13
N GLY A 313 -1.78 5.53 14.36
CA GLY A 313 -1.84 4.08 14.17
C GLY A 313 -2.86 3.35 15.05
N ASP A 314 -3.67 4.06 15.82
CA ASP A 314 -4.73 3.45 16.62
C ASP A 314 -5.90 3.04 15.73
N VAL A 315 -6.31 1.77 15.78
CA VAL A 315 -7.48 1.29 15.04
C VAL A 315 -8.76 1.84 15.68
N VAL A 316 -9.49 2.66 14.93
CA VAL A 316 -10.77 3.26 15.39
C VAL A 316 -11.98 2.43 14.94
N LYS A 317 -11.89 1.79 13.77
CA LYS A 317 -12.98 0.98 13.23
C LYS A 317 -12.43 -0.16 12.36
N THR A 318 -13.15 -1.28 12.38
CA THR A 318 -12.88 -2.43 11.50
C THR A 318 -14.20 -2.90 10.90
N TYR A 319 -14.26 -2.94 9.57
CA TYR A 319 -15.39 -3.51 8.85
C TYR A 319 -14.98 -4.79 8.12
N VAL A 320 -15.93 -5.71 7.97
CA VAL A 320 -15.82 -6.84 7.04
C VAL A 320 -16.61 -6.51 5.77
N LEU A 321 -15.95 -6.64 4.64
CA LEU A 321 -16.57 -6.49 3.33
C LEU A 321 -17.16 -7.83 2.88
N ASP A 322 -18.34 -7.81 2.28
CA ASP A 322 -19.01 -9.02 1.78
C ASP A 322 -18.25 -9.70 0.62
N ARG A 323 -17.29 -9.00 0.02
CA ARG A 323 -16.43 -9.51 -1.05
C ARG A 323 -14.98 -9.04 -0.90
N PRO A 324 -14.00 -9.73 -1.52
CA PRO A 324 -12.59 -9.34 -1.47
C PRO A 324 -12.32 -8.13 -2.38
N ILE A 325 -11.54 -7.18 -1.88
CA ILE A 325 -11.21 -5.93 -2.57
C ILE A 325 -9.69 -5.80 -2.70
N ALA A 326 -9.22 -5.49 -3.91
CA ALA A 326 -7.80 -5.33 -4.22
C ALA A 326 -7.31 -3.88 -4.16
N GLY A 327 -8.16 -2.92 -4.47
CA GLY A 327 -7.84 -1.50 -4.44
C GLY A 327 -9.01 -0.67 -3.94
N ILE A 328 -8.74 0.48 -3.32
CA ILE A 328 -9.76 1.34 -2.73
C ILE A 328 -9.62 2.80 -3.15
N TYR A 329 -10.77 3.48 -3.11
CA TYR A 329 -10.88 4.92 -2.99
C TYR A 329 -11.95 5.26 -1.94
N VAL A 330 -11.58 6.08 -0.95
CA VAL A 330 -12.48 6.56 0.09
C VAL A 330 -12.83 8.01 -0.18
N ASP A 331 -14.12 8.29 -0.23
CA ASP A 331 -14.70 9.62 -0.25
C ASP A 331 -15.40 9.86 1.11
N GLU A 332 -14.66 10.46 2.04
CA GLU A 332 -15.18 10.76 3.39
C GLU A 332 -16.35 11.74 3.34
N ALA A 333 -16.32 12.71 2.42
CA ALA A 333 -17.37 13.72 2.30
C ALA A 333 -18.69 13.11 1.82
N ALA A 334 -18.62 12.08 0.97
CA ALA A 334 -19.78 11.34 0.51
C ALA A 334 -20.16 10.18 1.46
N GLY A 335 -19.34 9.85 2.45
CA GLY A 335 -19.52 8.68 3.30
C GLY A 335 -19.46 7.36 2.50
N MET A 336 -18.52 7.26 1.56
CA MET A 336 -18.46 6.13 0.63
C MET A 336 -17.06 5.56 0.50
N LEU A 337 -17.00 4.23 0.44
CA LEU A 337 -15.83 3.48 -0.03
C LEU A 337 -16.14 2.90 -1.41
N PHE A 338 -15.29 3.16 -2.37
CA PHE A 338 -15.27 2.44 -3.64
C PHE A 338 -14.16 1.40 -3.62
N GLY A 339 -14.52 0.17 -3.94
CA GLY A 339 -13.62 -0.98 -3.97
C GLY A 339 -13.52 -1.58 -5.36
N LEU A 340 -12.39 -2.22 -5.64
CA LEU A 340 -12.16 -2.97 -6.88
C LEU A 340 -12.12 -4.47 -6.56
N ASP A 341 -13.15 -5.20 -6.99
CA ASP A 341 -13.24 -6.66 -6.91
C ASP A 341 -12.72 -7.27 -8.21
N VAL A 342 -11.44 -7.61 -8.22
CA VAL A 342 -10.76 -8.17 -9.41
C VAL A 342 -11.24 -9.57 -9.81
N ASN A 343 -12.08 -10.20 -8.98
CA ASN A 343 -12.60 -11.55 -9.21
C ASN A 343 -13.99 -11.55 -9.88
N ALA A 344 -14.62 -10.38 -9.98
CA ALA A 344 -15.96 -10.22 -10.55
C ALA A 344 -15.89 -9.71 -11.99
N ASP A 345 -16.94 -9.98 -12.77
CA ASP A 345 -17.10 -9.42 -14.10
C ASP A 345 -17.29 -7.89 -14.02
N GLU A 346 -18.09 -7.45 -13.06
CA GLU A 346 -18.30 -6.05 -12.72
C GLU A 346 -17.44 -5.68 -11.50
N GLN A 347 -16.33 -5.01 -11.75
CA GLN A 347 -15.25 -4.89 -10.76
C GLN A 347 -15.34 -3.67 -9.85
N ILE A 348 -16.22 -2.70 -10.13
CA ILE A 348 -16.40 -1.53 -9.27
C ILE A 348 -17.53 -1.79 -8.30
N VAL A 349 -17.25 -1.62 -7.02
CA VAL A 349 -18.21 -1.83 -5.92
C VAL A 349 -18.19 -0.63 -4.99
N LYS A 350 -19.34 -0.11 -4.59
CA LYS A 350 -19.46 0.94 -3.58
C LYS A 350 -20.02 0.38 -2.28
N PHE A 351 -19.49 0.87 -1.17
CA PHE A 351 -19.91 0.52 0.18
C PHE A 351 -20.24 1.82 0.95
N PRO A 352 -21.39 1.92 1.63
CA PRO A 352 -21.62 3.04 2.54
C PRO A 352 -20.68 2.94 3.74
N LEU A 353 -20.05 4.08 4.11
CA LEU A 353 -19.21 4.19 5.31
C LEU A 353 -19.91 5.08 6.32
N GLU A 354 -20.14 4.54 7.53
CA GLU A 354 -20.57 5.31 8.68
C GLU A 354 -19.35 5.56 9.57
N LEU A 355 -18.84 6.79 9.50
CA LEU A 355 -17.80 7.28 10.38
C LEU A 355 -18.50 8.08 11.48
N GLU A 356 -18.46 7.57 12.72
CA GLU A 356 -19.01 8.29 13.89
C GLU A 356 -18.13 9.47 14.27
#